data_0cc106d4862871d5985c08582e1ecd2d
#
_entry.id   0cc106d4862871d5985c08582e1ecd2d
#
_cell.length_a   1.000
_cell.length_b   1.000
_cell.length_c   1.000
_cell.angle_alpha   90.00
_cell.angle_beta   90.00
_cell.angle_gamma   90.00
#
_symmetry.space_group_name_H-M   'P 1'
#
loop_
_entity.id
_entity.type
_entity.pdbx_description
1 polymer ?
#
loop_
_entity_poly.entity_id
_entity_poly.type
_entity_poly.pdbx_seq_one_letter_code
_entity_poly.pdbx_strand_id
1 'polypeptide(L)'
;MSLLGTKYIMEGDFFIEYFSNAGITTIVPEPDEQVELQRIIYEELTRGIVLADSRTSFLTVAEHCRRKGGDVVGLCCTEFGLLVDESTSAFPVIDSTRAHVRALLAWR
;
A
#
# COMPACT_ATOMS: atom_id res chain seq x y z
N MET A 1 -3.18 -6.57 -8.28
CA MET A 1 -3.11 -5.46 -7.31
C MET A 1 -1.85 -5.59 -6.47
N SER A 2 -1.10 -4.54 -6.35
CA SER A 2 0.06 -4.49 -5.46
C SER A 2 -0.43 -4.13 -4.04
N LEU A 3 -0.14 -4.98 -3.07
CA LEU A 3 -0.57 -4.80 -1.68
C LEU A 3 0.60 -4.25 -0.86
N LEU A 4 0.50 -2.99 -0.48
CA LEU A 4 1.50 -2.29 0.32
C LEU A 4 0.90 -1.89 1.66
N GLY A 5 1.55 -2.27 2.75
CA GLY A 5 1.06 -2.00 4.09
C GLY A 5 2.11 -2.30 5.14
N THR A 6 1.64 -2.60 6.35
CA THR A 6 2.54 -3.08 7.40
C THR A 6 3.04 -4.47 7.06
N LYS A 7 4.08 -4.90 7.77
CA LYS A 7 4.64 -6.25 7.62
C LYS A 7 3.57 -7.33 7.80
N TYR A 8 2.67 -7.15 8.75
CA TYR A 8 1.57 -8.09 8.99
C TYR A 8 0.67 -8.27 7.78
N ILE A 9 0.37 -7.17 7.08
CA ILE A 9 -0.49 -7.20 5.89
C ILE A 9 0.24 -7.87 4.73
N MET A 10 1.51 -7.54 4.52
CA MET A 10 2.30 -8.05 3.39
C MET A 10 2.74 -9.50 3.57
N GLU A 11 3.05 -9.94 4.79
CA GLU A 11 3.47 -11.31 5.08
C GLU A 11 2.30 -12.26 5.35
N GLY A 12 1.16 -11.74 5.81
CA GLY A 12 0.02 -12.54 6.20
C GLY A 12 -0.75 -13.08 4.99
N ASP A 13 -1.27 -14.30 5.13
CA ASP A 13 -2.07 -14.92 4.08
C ASP A 13 -3.50 -14.38 4.03
N PHE A 14 -3.97 -13.74 5.09
CA PHE A 14 -5.37 -13.34 5.23
C PHE A 14 -5.83 -12.44 4.09
N PHE A 15 -5.10 -11.35 3.81
CA PHE A 15 -5.49 -10.41 2.75
C PHE A 15 -5.33 -11.01 1.37
N ILE A 16 -4.26 -11.79 1.16
CA ILE A 16 -4.00 -12.47 -0.11
C ILE A 16 -5.13 -13.43 -0.42
N GLU A 17 -5.54 -14.24 0.55
CA GLU A 17 -6.64 -15.19 0.39
C GLU A 17 -7.98 -14.49 0.19
N TYR A 18 -8.24 -13.43 0.94
CA TYR A 18 -9.47 -12.64 0.83
C TYR A 18 -9.63 -12.08 -0.58
N PHE A 19 -8.58 -11.45 -1.11
CA PHE A 19 -8.60 -10.88 -2.46
C PHE A 19 -8.65 -11.97 -3.52
N SER A 20 -7.93 -13.07 -3.33
CA SER A 20 -7.96 -14.20 -4.26
C SER A 20 -9.37 -14.79 -4.38
N ASN A 21 -10.08 -14.92 -3.27
CA ASN A 21 -11.47 -15.40 -3.25
C ASN A 21 -12.42 -14.44 -3.99
N ALA A 22 -12.06 -13.16 -4.06
CA ALA A 22 -12.81 -12.16 -4.82
C ALA A 22 -12.36 -12.06 -6.29
N GLY A 23 -11.45 -12.93 -6.74
CA GLY A 23 -10.93 -12.94 -8.11
C GLY A 23 -9.81 -11.93 -8.35
N ILE A 24 -9.19 -11.40 -7.30
CA ILE A 24 -8.11 -10.40 -7.39
C ILE A 24 -6.77 -11.05 -7.06
N THR A 25 -5.85 -11.07 -8.03
CA THR A 25 -4.47 -11.52 -7.81
C THR A 25 -3.70 -10.42 -7.08
N THR A 26 -2.98 -10.79 -6.03
CA THR A 26 -2.24 -9.87 -5.18
C THR A 26 -0.75 -10.08 -5.34
N ILE A 27 -0.01 -8.97 -5.52
CA ILE A 27 1.45 -8.94 -5.55
C ILE A 27 1.91 -8.22 -4.28
N VAL A 28 2.87 -8.80 -3.57
CA VAL A 28 3.49 -8.19 -2.40
C VAL A 28 4.96 -7.89 -2.68
N PRO A 29 5.55 -6.86 -2.01
CA PRO A 29 6.97 -6.57 -2.15
C PRO A 29 7.85 -7.73 -1.70
N GLU A 30 9.11 -7.73 -2.15
CA GLU A 30 10.11 -8.68 -1.68
C GLU A 30 10.40 -8.46 -0.18
N PRO A 31 10.95 -9.47 0.53
CA PRO A 31 11.17 -9.36 1.98
C PRO A 31 11.99 -8.15 2.42
N ASP A 32 13.03 -7.77 1.69
CA ASP A 32 13.84 -6.60 2.00
C ASP A 32 13.08 -5.29 1.77
N GLU A 33 12.25 -5.25 0.75
CA GLU A 33 11.36 -4.11 0.49
C GLU A 33 10.28 -3.98 1.57
N GLN A 34 9.75 -5.10 2.05
CA GLN A 34 8.79 -5.12 3.15
C GLN A 34 9.40 -4.53 4.42
N VAL A 35 10.64 -4.89 4.73
CA VAL A 35 11.38 -4.34 5.88
C VAL A 35 11.52 -2.83 5.77
N GLU A 36 11.88 -2.32 4.60
CA GLU A 36 12.03 -0.88 4.36
C GLU A 36 10.71 -0.12 4.51
N LEU A 37 9.62 -0.65 3.96
CA LEU A 37 8.30 -0.03 4.13
C LEU A 37 7.87 -0.02 5.59
N GLN A 38 8.10 -1.09 6.33
CA GLN A 38 7.82 -1.18 7.75
C GLN A 38 8.61 -0.11 8.54
N ARG A 39 9.89 0.06 8.22
CA ARG A 39 10.74 1.09 8.83
C ARG A 39 10.17 2.50 8.58
N ILE A 40 9.80 2.80 7.36
CA ILE A 40 9.22 4.10 6.98
C ILE A 40 7.96 4.36 7.81
N ILE A 41 7.08 3.38 7.93
CA ILE A 41 5.85 3.52 8.71
C ILE A 41 6.16 3.85 10.17
N TYR A 42 6.96 3.02 10.83
CA TYR A 42 7.16 3.11 12.28
C TYR A 42 8.15 4.18 12.72
N GLU A 43 9.17 4.48 11.92
CA GLU A 43 10.18 5.47 12.28
C GLU A 43 9.88 6.88 11.79
N GLU A 44 9.05 7.02 10.76
CA GLU A 44 8.77 8.30 10.12
C GLU A 44 7.30 8.66 10.13
N LEU A 45 6.46 7.92 9.41
CA LEU A 45 5.07 8.32 9.18
C LEU A 45 4.24 8.39 10.46
N THR A 46 4.42 7.46 11.40
CA THR A 46 3.70 7.50 12.69
C THR A 46 4.10 8.69 13.56
N ARG A 47 5.24 9.30 13.27
CA ARG A 47 5.73 10.50 13.93
C ARG A 47 5.40 11.78 13.15
N GLY A 48 4.65 11.67 12.07
CA GLY A 48 4.34 12.80 11.21
C GLY A 48 5.49 13.26 10.33
N ILE A 49 6.54 12.44 10.19
CA ILE A 49 7.72 12.77 9.37
C ILE A 49 7.48 12.23 7.96
N VAL A 50 7.54 13.10 6.95
CA VAL A 50 7.39 12.75 5.54
C VAL A 50 8.65 13.23 4.79
N LEU A 51 9.51 12.27 4.42
CA LEU A 51 10.77 12.55 3.74
C LEU A 51 10.67 12.27 2.24
N ALA A 52 11.32 13.10 1.42
CA ALA A 52 11.37 12.90 -0.03
C ALA A 52 12.07 11.56 -0.39
N ASP A 53 13.11 11.17 0.34
CA ASP A 53 13.82 9.91 0.12
C ASP A 53 12.91 8.72 0.40
N SER A 54 12.09 8.79 1.44
CA SER A 54 11.14 7.72 1.78
C SER A 54 10.03 7.62 0.74
N ARG A 55 9.56 8.74 0.20
CA ARG A 55 8.62 8.74 -0.92
C ARG A 55 9.24 8.06 -2.14
N THR A 56 10.49 8.36 -2.46
CA THR A 56 11.21 7.72 -3.57
C THR A 56 11.35 6.21 -3.34
N SER A 57 11.71 5.78 -2.14
CA SER A 57 11.79 4.35 -1.78
C SER A 57 10.44 3.67 -1.95
N PHE A 58 9.38 4.27 -1.47
CA PHE A 58 8.01 3.75 -1.61
C PHE A 58 7.64 3.60 -3.09
N LEU A 59 7.88 4.62 -3.90
CA LEU A 59 7.55 4.60 -5.33
C LEU A 59 8.37 3.54 -6.07
N THR A 60 9.61 3.33 -5.68
CA THR A 60 10.47 2.27 -6.25
C THR A 60 9.91 0.89 -5.96
N VAL A 61 9.48 0.64 -4.73
CA VAL A 61 8.84 -0.62 -4.34
C VAL A 61 7.54 -0.83 -5.13
N ALA A 62 6.72 0.20 -5.23
CA ALA A 62 5.46 0.14 -5.99
C ALA A 62 5.72 -0.17 -7.46
N GLU A 63 6.75 0.42 -8.07
CA GLU A 63 7.12 0.16 -9.46
C GLU A 63 7.61 -1.28 -9.66
N HIS A 64 8.38 -1.83 -8.71
CA HIS A 64 8.79 -3.23 -8.76
C HIS A 64 7.58 -4.17 -8.74
N CYS A 65 6.60 -3.89 -7.89
CA CYS A 65 5.35 -4.66 -7.85
C CYS A 65 4.57 -4.53 -9.16
N ARG A 66 4.51 -3.32 -9.73
CA ARG A 66 3.84 -3.09 -11.01
C ARG A 66 4.45 -3.93 -12.13
N ARG A 67 5.76 -4.03 -12.19
CA ARG A 67 6.47 -4.85 -13.18
C ARG A 67 6.17 -6.35 -13.04
N LYS A 68 5.79 -6.78 -11.85
CA LYS A 68 5.39 -8.17 -11.59
C LYS A 68 3.92 -8.43 -11.88
N GLY A 69 3.19 -7.44 -12.37
CA GLY A 69 1.78 -7.55 -12.74
C GLY A 69 0.80 -6.84 -11.82
N GLY A 70 1.30 -6.13 -10.80
CA GLY A 70 0.46 -5.36 -9.88
C GLY A 70 0.11 -3.98 -10.44
N ASP A 71 -0.86 -3.91 -11.32
CA ASP A 71 -1.24 -2.71 -12.07
C ASP A 71 -1.98 -1.63 -11.26
N VAL A 72 -2.48 -1.99 -10.08
CA VAL A 72 -3.10 -1.05 -9.13
C VAL A 72 -2.40 -1.20 -7.79
N VAL A 73 -2.11 -0.08 -7.12
CA VAL A 73 -1.48 -0.08 -5.80
C VAL A 73 -2.54 0.09 -4.73
N GLY A 74 -2.67 -0.91 -3.87
CA GLY A 74 -3.52 -0.87 -2.68
C GLY A 74 -2.72 -0.36 -1.48
N LEU A 75 -3.08 0.80 -0.95
CA LEU A 75 -2.49 1.38 0.25
C LEU A 75 -3.24 0.83 1.47
N CYS A 76 -2.68 -0.20 2.09
CA CYS A 76 -3.29 -0.89 3.23
C CYS A 76 -2.66 -0.51 4.56
N CYS A 77 -2.20 0.73 4.67
CA CYS A 77 -1.76 1.36 5.90
C CYS A 77 -2.27 2.80 5.90
N THR A 78 -2.84 3.23 7.00
CA THR A 78 -3.46 4.57 7.12
C THR A 78 -2.49 5.71 6.85
N GLU A 79 -1.19 5.50 7.12
CA GLU A 79 -0.16 6.52 6.99
C GLU A 79 0.41 6.64 5.57
N PHE A 80 0.24 5.67 4.70
CA PHE A 80 0.78 5.76 3.33
C PHE A 80 0.13 6.87 2.51
N GLY A 81 -1.06 7.29 2.85
CA GLY A 81 -1.70 8.45 2.24
C GLY A 81 -0.91 9.75 2.42
N LEU A 82 0.01 9.81 3.40
CA LEU A 82 0.91 10.95 3.59
C LEU A 82 2.02 10.99 2.53
N LEU A 83 2.39 9.86 1.95
CA LEU A 83 3.43 9.79 0.93
C LEU A 83 2.88 9.99 -0.48
N VAL A 84 1.79 9.30 -0.81
CA VAL A 84 1.18 9.34 -2.14
C VAL A 84 -0.33 9.31 -2.00
N ASP A 85 -1.02 9.85 -3.00
CA ASP A 85 -2.48 9.74 -3.11
C ASP A 85 -2.89 9.54 -4.58
N GLU A 86 -4.19 9.45 -4.82
CA GLU A 86 -4.74 9.23 -6.15
C GLU A 86 -4.39 10.34 -7.14
N SER A 87 -4.14 11.57 -6.64
CA SER A 87 -3.85 12.74 -7.47
C SER A 87 -2.36 12.91 -7.79
N THR A 88 -1.46 12.35 -6.97
CA THR A 88 0.00 12.54 -7.10
C THR A 88 0.73 11.32 -7.62
N SER A 89 0.08 10.16 -7.64
CA SER A 89 0.67 8.92 -8.13
C SER A 89 0.64 8.84 -9.66
N ALA A 90 1.72 8.33 -10.27
CA ALA A 90 1.80 8.05 -11.69
C ALA A 90 1.06 6.76 -12.11
N PHE A 91 0.55 6.00 -11.16
CA PHE A 91 -0.19 4.75 -11.38
C PHE A 91 -1.45 4.74 -10.51
N PRO A 92 -2.47 3.91 -10.86
CA PRO A 92 -3.69 3.83 -10.08
C PRO A 92 -3.44 3.41 -8.63
N VAL A 93 -4.03 4.15 -7.70
CA VAL A 93 -3.89 3.92 -6.25
C VAL A 93 -5.27 3.77 -5.64
N ILE A 94 -5.43 2.75 -4.77
CA ILE A 94 -6.60 2.59 -3.92
C ILE A 94 -6.13 2.77 -2.47
N ASP A 95 -6.58 3.84 -1.83
CA ASP A 95 -6.36 4.06 -0.40
C ASP A 95 -7.46 3.34 0.38
N SER A 96 -7.10 2.31 1.14
CA SER A 96 -8.06 1.49 1.88
C SER A 96 -8.85 2.30 2.90
N THR A 97 -8.22 3.30 3.52
CA THR A 97 -8.90 4.19 4.47
C THR A 97 -9.97 5.01 3.78
N ARG A 98 -9.65 5.62 2.64
CA ARG A 98 -10.63 6.39 1.85
C ARG A 98 -11.74 5.51 1.32
N ALA A 99 -11.41 4.31 0.83
CA ALA A 99 -12.41 3.36 0.34
C ALA A 99 -13.38 2.97 1.45
N HIS A 100 -12.86 2.74 2.67
CA HIS A 100 -13.67 2.40 3.82
C HIS A 100 -14.60 3.55 4.23
N VAL A 101 -14.08 4.77 4.29
CA VAL A 101 -14.88 5.96 4.61
C VAL A 101 -15.99 6.17 3.57
N ARG A 102 -15.68 6.06 2.29
CA ARG A 102 -16.67 6.17 1.21
C ARG A 102 -17.78 5.13 1.35
N ALA A 103 -17.40 3.88 1.68
CA ALA A 103 -18.37 2.81 1.89
C ALA A 103 -19.28 3.10 3.08
N LEU A 104 -18.73 3.61 4.19
CA LEU A 104 -19.51 4.00 5.36
C LEU A 104 -20.48 5.14 5.06
N LEU A 105 -20.03 6.16 4.31
CA LEU A 105 -20.88 7.29 3.93
C LEU A 105 -22.00 6.88 2.98
N ALA A 106 -21.79 5.86 2.15
CA ALA A 106 -22.81 5.31 1.26
C ALA A 106 -23.75 4.31 1.94
N TRP A 107 -23.44 3.89 3.15
CA TRP A 107 -24.24 2.94 3.92
C TRP A 107 -25.57 3.56 4.33
N ARG A 108 -26.65 2.76 4.15
CA ARG A 108 -28.01 3.17 4.52
C ARG A 108 -28.77 2.03 5.18
#